data_a4cc34ae05c3d01f6cda295d231cd2dc
#
_entry.id   a4cc34ae05c3d01f6cda295d231cd2dc
#
_cell.length_a   1.000
_cell.length_b   1.000
_cell.length_c   1.000
_cell.angle_alpha   90.00
_cell.angle_beta   90.00
_cell.angle_gamma   90.00
#
_symmetry.space_group_name_H-M   'P 1'
#
loop_
_entity.id
_entity.type
_entity.pdbx_description
1 polymer ?
#
loop_
_entity_poly.entity_id
_entity_poly.type
_entity_poly.pdbx_seq_one_letter_code
_entity_poly.pdbx_strand_id
1 'polypeptide(L)'
;MAYCIYEGNKYEGHTMLPVVTEFVRKYSLDDFIVVADSGLMNGNNIADLESNGYKYIIGAKIKNESKKIQEWILAQPKVNCQMIEYDKGNGQRLLVGYTDDRARKDAYNREKGIRRLEKAYNRGTLTKDNINKRGYNKFLKMEGDVKVSINYDKLEADEKWDGLKGYLTNTDIPVSEVYAAYH
;
A
#
# COMPACT_ATOMS: atom_id res chain seq x y z
N MET A 1 1.79 27.13 13.51
CA MET A 1 1.30 26.25 12.43
C MET A 1 2.05 26.61 11.16
N ALA A 2 2.66 25.66 10.48
CA ALA A 2 3.35 25.88 9.21
C ALA A 2 2.58 25.18 8.10
N TYR A 3 2.49 25.79 6.92
CA TYR A 3 1.85 25.19 5.74
C TYR A 3 2.64 25.56 4.49
N CYS A 4 2.61 24.66 3.51
CA CYS A 4 3.17 24.88 2.20
C CYS A 4 2.06 24.76 1.16
N ILE A 5 2.07 25.61 0.13
CA ILE A 5 1.11 25.61 -0.95
C ILE A 5 1.84 25.15 -2.22
N TYR A 6 1.30 24.15 -2.90
CA TYR A 6 1.81 23.63 -4.17
C TYR A 6 0.71 23.64 -5.24
N GLU A 7 1.12 23.62 -6.50
CA GLU A 7 0.19 23.50 -7.62
C GLU A 7 -0.50 22.14 -7.60
N GLY A 8 -1.83 22.12 -7.70
CA GLY A 8 -2.65 20.90 -7.57
C GLY A 8 -2.45 19.84 -8.67
N ASN A 9 -1.70 20.17 -9.72
CA ASN A 9 -1.33 19.25 -10.81
C ASN A 9 0.03 18.55 -10.58
N LYS A 10 0.78 18.92 -9.55
CA LYS A 10 2.03 18.25 -9.18
C LYS A 10 1.77 16.99 -8.37
N TYR A 11 2.54 15.95 -8.65
CA TYR A 11 2.52 14.74 -7.84
C TYR A 11 3.04 15.06 -6.42
N GLU A 12 2.22 14.82 -5.41
CA GLU A 12 2.49 15.16 -4.01
C GLU A 12 3.83 14.59 -3.50
N GLY A 13 4.24 13.43 -4.00
CA GLY A 13 5.53 12.82 -3.66
C GLY A 13 6.74 13.70 -3.99
N HIS A 14 6.68 14.58 -4.99
CA HIS A 14 7.78 15.50 -5.33
C HIS A 14 7.90 16.68 -4.36
N THR A 15 6.87 16.94 -3.56
CA THR A 15 6.83 18.07 -2.64
C THR A 15 7.20 17.68 -1.22
N MET A 16 7.19 16.39 -0.90
CA MET A 16 7.36 15.89 0.46
C MET A 16 8.76 16.18 1.02
N LEU A 17 9.81 15.80 0.32
CA LEU A 17 11.19 16.00 0.80
C LEU A 17 11.56 17.48 1.01
N PRO A 18 11.27 18.41 0.07
CA PRO A 18 11.46 19.83 0.31
C PRO A 18 10.76 20.35 1.56
N VAL A 19 9.50 19.92 1.82
CA VAL A 19 8.75 20.30 3.01
C VAL A 19 9.43 19.79 4.28
N VAL A 20 9.80 18.50 4.29
CA VAL A 20 10.48 17.89 5.45
C VAL A 20 11.80 18.63 5.73
N THR A 21 12.63 18.84 4.71
CA THR A 21 13.93 19.50 4.84
C THR A 21 13.79 20.95 5.36
N GLU A 22 12.82 21.71 4.82
CA GLU A 22 12.57 23.07 5.27
C GLU A 22 12.08 23.09 6.73
N PHE A 23 11.21 22.16 7.10
CA PHE A 23 10.68 22.04 8.45
C PHE A 23 11.77 21.68 9.45
N VAL A 24 12.61 20.69 9.13
CA VAL A 24 13.78 20.30 9.95
C VAL A 24 14.71 21.48 10.17
N ARG A 25 15.06 22.19 9.10
CA ARG A 25 15.93 23.37 9.18
C ARG A 25 15.32 24.48 10.02
N LYS A 26 14.01 24.76 9.83
CA LYS A 26 13.31 25.86 10.51
C LYS A 26 13.20 25.66 12.02
N TYR A 27 13.03 24.42 12.45
CA TYR A 27 12.82 24.09 13.86
C TYR A 27 14.03 23.42 14.53
N SER A 28 15.17 23.30 13.80
CA SER A 28 16.40 22.67 14.29
C SER A 28 16.15 21.31 14.93
N LEU A 29 15.42 20.43 14.21
CA LEU A 29 15.06 19.11 14.72
C LEU A 29 16.23 18.14 14.50
N ASP A 30 16.77 17.61 15.58
CA ASP A 30 17.89 16.66 15.56
C ASP A 30 17.40 15.20 15.54
N ASP A 31 16.22 14.92 16.11
CA ASP A 31 15.63 13.59 16.17
C ASP A 31 14.13 13.66 15.85
N PHE A 32 13.73 13.05 14.71
CA PHE A 32 12.35 13.01 14.26
C PHE A 32 12.14 11.82 13.32
N ILE A 33 10.88 11.42 13.20
CA ILE A 33 10.46 10.34 12.30
C ILE A 33 9.43 10.89 11.32
N VAL A 34 9.66 10.71 10.03
CA VAL A 34 8.70 11.05 8.98
C VAL A 34 7.65 9.96 8.89
N VAL A 35 6.39 10.29 9.13
CA VAL A 35 5.27 9.35 8.98
C VAL A 35 4.46 9.76 7.76
N ALA A 36 4.29 8.82 6.81
CA ALA A 36 3.59 9.09 5.56
C ALA A 36 2.80 7.90 5.01
N ASP A 37 1.73 8.18 4.25
CA ASP A 37 0.96 7.14 3.57
C ASP A 37 1.70 6.61 2.33
N SER A 38 1.37 5.38 1.95
CA SER A 38 1.92 4.69 0.76
C SER A 38 1.66 5.43 -0.57
N GLY A 39 0.66 6.31 -0.61
CA GLY A 39 0.33 7.13 -1.77
C GLY A 39 1.39 8.18 -2.07
N LEU A 40 1.97 8.78 -1.03
CA LEU A 40 2.97 9.84 -1.11
C LEU A 40 4.38 9.32 -1.41
N MET A 41 4.62 8.01 -1.22
CA MET A 41 5.95 7.42 -1.25
C MET A 41 6.17 6.54 -2.48
N ASN A 42 7.25 6.81 -3.18
CA ASN A 42 7.83 5.97 -4.21
C ASN A 42 9.28 5.61 -3.82
N GLY A 43 9.92 4.72 -4.59
CA GLY A 43 11.29 4.28 -4.29
C GLY A 43 12.31 5.42 -4.24
N ASN A 44 12.13 6.45 -5.06
CA ASN A 44 13.04 7.61 -5.08
C ASN A 44 12.90 8.43 -3.79
N ASN A 45 11.66 8.69 -3.34
CA ASN A 45 11.44 9.43 -2.09
C ASN A 45 12.02 8.70 -0.87
N ILE A 46 11.95 7.36 -0.85
CA ILE A 46 12.55 6.55 0.21
C ILE A 46 14.08 6.68 0.18
N ALA A 47 14.68 6.53 -1.01
CA ALA A 47 16.13 6.70 -1.18
C ALA A 47 16.60 8.11 -0.79
N ASP A 48 15.80 9.13 -1.11
CA ASP A 48 16.07 10.51 -0.74
C ASP A 48 16.01 10.73 0.78
N LEU A 49 15.03 10.13 1.48
CA LEU A 49 14.98 10.17 2.95
C LEU A 49 16.20 9.49 3.57
N GLU A 50 16.58 8.32 3.06
CA GLU A 50 17.75 7.57 3.55
C GLU A 50 19.05 8.30 3.30
N SER A 51 19.22 8.90 2.12
CA SER A 51 20.43 9.68 1.79
C SER A 51 20.60 10.93 2.66
N ASN A 52 19.50 11.48 3.17
CA ASN A 52 19.51 12.59 4.13
C ASN A 52 19.57 12.12 5.59
N GLY A 53 19.65 10.82 5.86
CA GLY A 53 19.71 10.25 7.19
C GLY A 53 18.39 10.32 7.97
N TYR A 54 17.26 10.56 7.29
CA TYR A 54 15.97 10.72 7.93
C TYR A 54 15.37 9.37 8.31
N LYS A 55 14.81 9.29 9.49
CA LYS A 55 14.02 8.15 9.95
C LYS A 55 12.59 8.27 9.45
N TYR A 56 11.97 7.12 9.10
CA TYR A 56 10.62 7.11 8.55
C TYR A 56 9.80 5.90 8.97
N ILE A 57 8.48 6.07 8.93
CA ILE A 57 7.45 5.03 9.00
C ILE A 57 6.46 5.31 7.88
N ILE A 58 6.36 4.43 6.90
CA ILE A 58 5.50 4.64 5.73
C ILE A 58 4.63 3.43 5.44
N GLY A 59 3.43 3.67 4.91
CA GLY A 59 2.55 2.60 4.46
C GLY A 59 3.21 1.81 3.31
N ALA A 60 3.34 0.49 3.45
CA ALA A 60 3.95 -0.38 2.46
C ALA A 60 2.92 -0.98 1.49
N LYS A 61 3.23 -0.99 0.19
CA LYS A 61 2.46 -1.67 -0.84
C LYS A 61 2.86 -3.15 -0.92
N ILE A 62 2.49 -3.94 0.11
CA ILE A 62 2.94 -5.34 0.29
C ILE A 62 2.67 -6.24 -0.92
N LYS A 63 1.63 -5.97 -1.71
CA LYS A 63 1.34 -6.70 -2.96
C LYS A 63 2.33 -6.38 -4.10
N ASN A 64 3.15 -5.35 -3.95
CA ASN A 64 4.18 -4.95 -4.92
C ASN A 64 5.59 -5.40 -4.51
N GLU A 65 5.73 -6.04 -3.37
CA GLU A 65 7.01 -6.60 -2.90
C GLU A 65 7.49 -7.74 -3.83
N SER A 66 8.75 -8.15 -3.68
CA SER A 66 9.29 -9.29 -4.41
C SER A 66 8.48 -10.57 -4.13
N LYS A 67 8.46 -11.52 -5.08
CA LYS A 67 7.75 -12.79 -4.90
C LYS A 67 8.13 -13.49 -3.59
N LYS A 68 9.42 -13.51 -3.26
CA LYS A 68 9.94 -14.08 -2.02
C LYS A 68 9.28 -13.47 -0.78
N ILE A 69 9.15 -12.15 -0.75
CA ILE A 69 8.52 -11.44 0.37
C ILE A 69 7.02 -11.68 0.40
N GLN A 70 6.36 -11.66 -0.77
CA GLN A 70 4.93 -11.96 -0.88
C GLN A 70 4.61 -13.38 -0.38
N GLU A 71 5.37 -14.38 -0.79
CA GLU A 71 5.22 -15.77 -0.35
C GLU A 71 5.46 -15.89 1.15
N TRP A 72 6.49 -15.23 1.68
CA TRP A 72 6.74 -15.19 3.11
C TRP A 72 5.57 -14.58 3.89
N ILE A 73 5.03 -13.44 3.44
CA ILE A 73 3.86 -12.80 4.09
C ILE A 73 2.67 -13.74 4.11
N LEU A 74 2.36 -14.37 2.97
CA LEU A 74 1.18 -15.23 2.83
C LEU A 74 1.32 -16.57 3.56
N ALA A 75 2.53 -17.01 3.86
CA ALA A 75 2.81 -18.21 4.65
C ALA A 75 2.65 -17.99 6.16
N GLN A 76 2.57 -16.73 6.62
CA GLN A 76 2.43 -16.46 8.05
C GLN A 76 0.98 -16.66 8.52
N PRO A 77 0.78 -17.09 9.78
CA PRO A 77 -0.55 -17.19 10.35
C PRO A 77 -1.18 -15.79 10.47
N LYS A 78 -2.45 -15.69 10.08
CA LYS A 78 -3.24 -14.46 10.25
C LYS A 78 -3.87 -14.43 11.64
N VAL A 79 -3.22 -13.78 12.57
CA VAL A 79 -3.71 -13.63 13.94
C VAL A 79 -4.18 -12.20 14.14
N ASN A 80 -5.43 -12.03 14.63
CA ASN A 80 -6.03 -10.72 14.82
C ASN A 80 -5.19 -9.81 15.72
N CYS A 81 -4.95 -8.58 15.26
CA CYS A 81 -4.13 -7.56 15.94
C CYS A 81 -2.65 -7.95 16.16
N GLN A 82 -2.16 -8.98 15.47
CA GLN A 82 -0.74 -9.33 15.49
C GLN A 82 -0.01 -8.69 14.32
N MET A 83 1.23 -8.28 14.61
CA MET A 83 2.17 -7.82 13.61
C MET A 83 3.35 -8.79 13.50
N ILE A 84 3.79 -9.02 12.29
CA ILE A 84 4.98 -9.78 11.95
C ILE A 84 6.01 -8.85 11.32
N GLU A 85 7.28 -9.20 11.44
CA GLU A 85 8.39 -8.41 10.94
C GLU A 85 9.24 -9.21 9.96
N TYR A 86 9.62 -8.57 8.85
CA TYR A 86 10.57 -9.07 7.87
C TYR A 86 11.73 -8.09 7.73
N ASP A 87 12.95 -8.55 8.00
CA ASP A 87 14.15 -7.76 7.72
C ASP A 87 14.43 -7.76 6.21
N LYS A 88 14.35 -6.59 5.61
CA LYS A 88 14.65 -6.40 4.17
C LYS A 88 16.14 -6.25 3.89
N GLY A 89 16.96 -6.13 4.92
CA GLY A 89 18.36 -5.73 4.82
C GLY A 89 18.51 -4.19 4.69
N ASN A 90 19.76 -3.74 4.68
CA ASN A 90 20.10 -2.31 4.57
C ASN A 90 19.44 -1.42 5.64
N GLY A 91 19.11 -1.97 6.81
CA GLY A 91 18.45 -1.24 7.89
C GLY A 91 16.95 -1.00 7.67
N GLN A 92 16.35 -1.61 6.65
CA GLN A 92 14.90 -1.54 6.41
C GLN A 92 14.17 -2.73 7.03
N ARG A 93 13.06 -2.44 7.69
CA ARG A 93 12.14 -3.43 8.28
C ARG A 93 10.76 -3.31 7.66
N LEU A 94 10.20 -4.42 7.20
CA LEU A 94 8.82 -4.49 6.74
C LEU A 94 7.97 -5.12 7.84
N LEU A 95 7.04 -4.34 8.36
CA LEU A 95 6.07 -4.78 9.35
C LEU A 95 4.75 -5.06 8.64
N VAL A 96 4.14 -6.22 8.90
CA VAL A 96 2.84 -6.58 8.32
C VAL A 96 1.88 -6.94 9.43
N GLY A 97 0.79 -6.21 9.54
CA GLY A 97 -0.28 -6.45 10.49
C GLY A 97 -1.49 -7.09 9.83
N TYR A 98 -2.25 -7.86 10.61
CA TYR A 98 -3.54 -8.41 10.23
C TYR A 98 -4.61 -8.00 11.23
N THR A 99 -5.79 -7.64 10.73
CA THR A 99 -6.98 -7.42 11.56
C THR A 99 -8.24 -8.00 10.90
N ASP A 100 -9.10 -8.60 11.70
CA ASP A 100 -10.38 -9.16 11.26
C ASP A 100 -11.31 -8.08 10.71
N ASP A 101 -11.31 -6.88 11.31
CA ASP A 101 -12.13 -5.76 10.86
C ASP A 101 -11.76 -5.32 9.45
N ARG A 102 -10.44 -5.24 9.17
CA ARG A 102 -9.95 -4.94 7.85
C ARG A 102 -10.27 -6.06 6.87
N ALA A 103 -10.11 -7.32 7.27
CA ALA A 103 -10.44 -8.47 6.43
C ALA A 103 -11.92 -8.46 6.03
N ARG A 104 -12.83 -8.19 6.97
CA ARG A 104 -14.27 -8.05 6.69
C ARG A 104 -14.55 -6.89 5.73
N LYS A 105 -13.89 -5.74 5.92
CA LYS A 105 -14.04 -4.58 5.04
C LYS A 105 -13.52 -4.85 3.63
N ASP A 106 -12.37 -5.50 3.51
CA ASP A 106 -11.76 -5.85 2.21
C ASP A 106 -12.65 -6.85 1.46
N ALA A 107 -13.14 -7.90 2.13
CA ALA A 107 -14.08 -8.88 1.58
C ALA A 107 -15.39 -8.22 1.11
N TYR A 108 -16.00 -7.39 1.96
CA TYR A 108 -17.24 -6.66 1.60
C TYR A 108 -17.05 -5.77 0.38
N ASN A 109 -15.97 -5.00 0.35
CA ASN A 109 -15.68 -4.11 -0.79
C ASN A 109 -15.45 -4.93 -2.07
N ARG A 110 -14.71 -6.03 -1.99
CA ARG A 110 -14.47 -6.94 -3.12
C ARG A 110 -15.77 -7.51 -3.65
N GLU A 111 -16.61 -8.07 -2.80
CA GLU A 111 -17.93 -8.61 -3.18
C GLU A 111 -18.79 -7.55 -3.87
N LYS A 112 -18.89 -6.35 -3.29
CA LYS A 112 -19.62 -5.24 -3.90
C LYS A 112 -19.10 -4.85 -5.28
N GLY A 113 -17.77 -4.87 -5.44
CA GLY A 113 -17.12 -4.61 -6.72
C GLY A 113 -17.40 -5.68 -7.76
N ILE A 114 -17.33 -6.95 -7.37
CA ILE A 114 -17.60 -8.08 -8.25
C ILE A 114 -19.06 -8.10 -8.68
N ARG A 115 -20.01 -7.90 -7.79
CA ARG A 115 -21.45 -7.80 -8.14
C ARG A 115 -21.72 -6.71 -9.19
N ARG A 116 -20.94 -5.61 -9.20
CA ARG A 116 -21.04 -4.58 -10.26
C ARG A 116 -20.52 -5.09 -11.60
N LEU A 117 -19.40 -5.81 -11.59
CA LEU A 117 -18.84 -6.40 -12.81
C LEU A 117 -19.76 -7.47 -13.38
N GLU A 118 -20.33 -8.34 -12.55
CA GLU A 118 -21.29 -9.37 -12.95
C GLU A 118 -22.55 -8.75 -13.58
N LYS A 119 -23.09 -7.68 -12.98
CA LYS A 119 -24.22 -6.94 -13.57
C LYS A 119 -23.87 -6.37 -14.94
N ALA A 120 -22.67 -5.80 -15.10
CA ALA A 120 -22.20 -5.25 -16.37
C ALA A 120 -21.97 -6.36 -17.41
N TYR A 121 -21.42 -7.51 -16.99
CA TYR A 121 -21.23 -8.68 -17.82
C TYR A 121 -22.57 -9.22 -18.34
N ASN A 122 -23.55 -9.43 -17.45
CA ASN A 122 -24.87 -9.95 -17.81
C ASN A 122 -25.67 -9.00 -18.72
N ARG A 123 -25.38 -7.69 -18.65
CA ARG A 123 -25.97 -6.68 -19.56
C ARG A 123 -25.22 -6.58 -20.90
N GLY A 124 -24.13 -7.29 -21.09
CA GLY A 124 -23.30 -7.20 -22.29
C GLY A 124 -22.60 -5.85 -22.48
N THR A 125 -22.42 -5.06 -21.39
CA THR A 125 -21.84 -3.70 -21.48
C THR A 125 -20.33 -3.68 -21.27
N LEU A 126 -19.70 -4.82 -20.96
CA LEU A 126 -18.24 -4.87 -20.82
C LEU A 126 -17.57 -4.95 -22.19
N THR A 127 -16.62 -4.02 -22.40
CA THR A 127 -15.81 -3.96 -23.62
C THR A 127 -14.33 -4.13 -23.27
N LYS A 128 -13.48 -4.32 -24.27
CA LYS A 128 -12.02 -4.40 -24.11
C LYS A 128 -11.44 -3.18 -23.39
N ASP A 129 -12.02 -2.00 -23.59
CA ASP A 129 -11.57 -0.75 -22.97
C ASP A 129 -11.80 -0.72 -21.45
N ASN A 130 -12.67 -1.58 -20.93
CA ASN A 130 -12.89 -1.74 -19.51
C ASN A 130 -11.74 -2.51 -18.82
N ILE A 131 -10.90 -3.22 -19.57
CA ILE A 131 -9.79 -4.00 -19.02
C ILE A 131 -8.64 -3.05 -18.68
N ASN A 132 -8.44 -2.79 -17.39
CA ASN A 132 -7.35 -1.95 -16.91
C ASN A 132 -6.96 -2.37 -15.49
N LYS A 133 -5.92 -1.70 -14.92
CA LYS A 133 -5.41 -2.00 -13.58
C LYS A 133 -6.13 -1.24 -12.46
N ARG A 134 -7.19 -0.46 -12.75
CA ARG A 134 -7.85 0.42 -11.79
C ARG A 134 -9.05 -0.27 -11.14
N GLY A 135 -9.18 -0.10 -9.82
CA GLY A 135 -10.29 -0.63 -9.06
C GLY A 135 -10.55 -2.12 -9.31
N TYR A 136 -11.81 -2.49 -9.52
CA TYR A 136 -12.23 -3.87 -9.78
C TYR A 136 -12.05 -4.30 -11.23
N ASN A 137 -11.86 -3.37 -12.15
CA ASN A 137 -11.58 -3.68 -13.55
C ASN A 137 -10.28 -4.49 -13.73
N LYS A 138 -9.39 -4.47 -12.73
CA LYS A 138 -8.21 -5.34 -12.66
C LYS A 138 -8.53 -6.83 -12.72
N PHE A 139 -9.78 -7.23 -12.41
CA PHE A 139 -10.25 -8.61 -12.46
C PHE A 139 -10.89 -9.00 -13.80
N LEU A 140 -10.94 -8.10 -14.76
CA LEU A 140 -11.40 -8.43 -16.12
C LEU A 140 -10.26 -9.04 -16.94
N LYS A 141 -10.62 -10.01 -17.80
CA LYS A 141 -9.72 -10.64 -18.78
C LYS A 141 -10.42 -10.80 -20.12
N MET A 142 -9.64 -10.93 -21.20
CA MET A 142 -10.15 -11.40 -22.48
C MET A 142 -10.34 -12.91 -22.45
N GLU A 143 -11.43 -13.38 -23.03
CA GLU A 143 -11.71 -14.77 -23.30
C GLU A 143 -11.80 -14.94 -24.82
N GLY A 144 -10.73 -15.45 -25.42
CA GLY A 144 -10.50 -15.33 -26.86
C GLY A 144 -10.32 -13.86 -27.28
N ASP A 145 -10.63 -13.56 -28.55
CA ASP A 145 -10.42 -12.22 -29.13
C ASP A 145 -11.62 -11.28 -28.98
N VAL A 146 -12.76 -11.76 -28.51
CA VAL A 146 -14.04 -11.03 -28.61
C VAL A 146 -14.74 -10.80 -27.26
N LYS A 147 -14.57 -11.69 -26.30
CA LYS A 147 -15.36 -11.66 -25.07
C LYS A 147 -14.57 -11.22 -23.85
N VAL A 148 -15.13 -10.27 -23.08
CA VAL A 148 -14.59 -9.87 -21.78
C VAL A 148 -15.24 -10.73 -20.70
N SER A 149 -14.44 -11.32 -19.82
CA SER A 149 -14.90 -12.14 -18.70
C SER A 149 -14.26 -11.73 -17.38
N ILE A 150 -14.78 -12.25 -16.27
CA ILE A 150 -14.21 -12.02 -14.93
C ILE A 150 -13.17 -13.10 -14.63
N ASN A 151 -12.00 -12.71 -14.21
CA ASN A 151 -10.91 -13.59 -13.81
C ASN A 151 -11.05 -13.96 -12.33
N TYR A 152 -11.77 -15.04 -12.06
CA TYR A 152 -12.01 -15.53 -10.70
C TYR A 152 -10.72 -16.05 -10.02
N ASP A 153 -9.77 -16.63 -10.78
CA ASP A 153 -8.47 -17.07 -10.21
C ASP A 153 -7.69 -15.90 -9.64
N LYS A 154 -7.71 -14.77 -10.36
CA LYS A 154 -7.07 -13.54 -9.89
C LYS A 154 -7.81 -12.94 -8.70
N LEU A 155 -9.12 -13.12 -8.63
CA LEU A 155 -9.94 -12.68 -7.50
C LEU A 155 -9.59 -13.49 -6.24
N GLU A 156 -9.53 -14.81 -6.34
CA GLU A 156 -9.12 -15.70 -5.25
C GLU A 156 -7.70 -15.41 -4.77
N ALA A 157 -6.77 -15.16 -5.71
CA ALA A 157 -5.42 -14.75 -5.37
C ALA A 157 -5.37 -13.40 -4.61
N ASP A 158 -6.27 -12.46 -4.95
CA ASP A 158 -6.36 -11.16 -4.25
C ASP A 158 -6.96 -11.29 -2.84
N GLU A 159 -7.86 -12.25 -2.63
CA GLU A 159 -8.51 -12.54 -1.34
C GLU A 159 -7.53 -12.96 -0.25
N LYS A 160 -6.44 -13.63 -0.63
CA LYS A 160 -5.37 -14.03 0.31
C LYS A 160 -4.74 -12.85 1.05
N TRP A 161 -4.92 -11.64 0.54
CA TRP A 161 -4.39 -10.40 1.12
C TRP A 161 -5.35 -9.66 2.04
N ASP A 162 -6.58 -10.14 2.19
CA ASP A 162 -7.57 -9.48 3.04
C ASP A 162 -7.09 -9.38 4.48
N GLY A 163 -7.32 -8.23 5.07
CA GLY A 163 -6.94 -7.94 6.44
C GLY A 163 -5.49 -7.53 6.63
N LEU A 164 -4.62 -7.72 5.62
CA LEU A 164 -3.20 -7.41 5.72
C LEU A 164 -2.93 -5.93 5.41
N LYS A 165 -2.08 -5.30 6.21
CA LYS A 165 -1.53 -3.96 5.99
C LYS A 165 -0.05 -3.94 6.33
N GLY A 166 0.75 -3.32 5.47
CA GLY A 166 2.19 -3.23 5.66
C GLY A 166 2.67 -1.83 6.00
N TYR A 167 3.80 -1.78 6.71
CA TYR A 167 4.55 -0.58 7.04
C TYR A 167 6.03 -0.82 6.77
N LEU A 168 6.70 0.13 6.15
CA LEU A 168 8.13 0.11 5.94
C LEU A 168 8.78 1.14 6.85
N THR A 169 9.84 0.77 7.54
CA THR A 169 10.59 1.67 8.42
C THR A 169 12.08 1.36 8.41
N ASN A 170 12.89 2.39 8.67
CA ASN A 170 14.32 2.28 8.95
C ASN A 170 14.63 2.62 10.41
N THR A 171 13.62 2.62 11.28
CA THR A 171 13.80 2.85 12.72
C THR A 171 14.00 1.55 13.48
N ASP A 172 14.64 1.61 14.65
CA ASP A 172 14.83 0.48 15.56
C ASP A 172 13.79 0.46 16.69
N ILE A 173 12.79 1.39 16.65
CA ILE A 173 11.76 1.45 17.68
C ILE A 173 10.89 0.18 17.69
N PRO A 174 10.28 -0.18 18.83
CA PRO A 174 9.42 -1.34 18.95
C PRO A 174 8.26 -1.33 17.93
N VAL A 175 7.85 -2.52 17.50
CA VAL A 175 6.75 -2.71 16.53
C VAL A 175 5.46 -2.00 16.97
N SER A 176 5.16 -2.04 18.29
CA SER A 176 4.00 -1.35 18.87
C SER A 176 4.04 0.16 18.69
N GLU A 177 5.23 0.75 18.79
CA GLU A 177 5.42 2.20 18.61
C GLU A 177 5.32 2.58 17.13
N VAL A 178 5.83 1.75 16.21
CA VAL A 178 5.63 1.97 14.76
C VAL A 178 4.14 1.99 14.41
N TYR A 179 3.37 1.06 14.98
CA TYR A 179 1.93 1.00 14.77
C TYR A 179 1.22 2.23 15.34
N ALA A 180 1.55 2.62 16.58
CA ALA A 180 0.95 3.77 17.24
C ALA A 180 1.30 5.10 16.54
N ALA A 181 2.52 5.25 16.02
CA ALA A 181 2.93 6.45 15.31
C ALA A 181 2.22 6.64 13.96
N TYR A 182 1.77 5.53 13.34
CA TYR A 182 1.07 5.58 12.04
C TYR A 182 -0.45 5.81 12.18
N HIS A 183 -1.07 5.52 13.33
CA HIS A 183 -2.52 5.54 13.58
C HIS A 183 -2.94 6.63 14.55
#